data_7352e06f174efb21b5c18121829630dd
#
_entry.id   7352e06f174efb21b5c18121829630dd
#
_cell.length_a   1.000
_cell.length_b   1.000
_cell.length_c   1.000
_cell.angle_alpha   90.00
_cell.angle_beta   90.00
_cell.angle_gamma   90.00
#
_symmetry.space_group_name_H-M   'P 1'
#
loop_
_entity.id
_entity.type
_entity.pdbx_description
1 polymer ?
#
loop_
_entity_poly.entity_id
_entity_poly.type
_entity_poly.pdbx_seq_one_letter_code
_entity_poly.pdbx_strand_id
1 'polypeptide(L)'
;MNKIIINVGRQIGSGGHIIAEKLAEDFGCKCYDRELLNLAAKESGFSEKFFEQNDEQKGFFKSLFHTHLPFLSDNNFYHNDFSQEGLYKFQSDAIKKAADQGNCVFVGRTADYVLRDYKNVLNIFITANIDDRIKAVCKRRDIDRATARKFIESHEEQRASYYDYYTGKKWGHSESYDLCINSSHLGIEETSKFIAEFIRKKFNL
;
A
#
# COMPACT_ATOMS: atom_id res chain seq x y z
N MET A 1 -22.26 -2.41 15.35
CA MET A 1 -21.97 -2.40 13.91
C MET A 1 -20.75 -3.27 13.65
N ASN A 2 -20.79 -4.11 12.64
CA ASN A 2 -19.61 -4.89 12.25
C ASN A 2 -18.54 -3.95 11.70
N LYS A 3 -17.31 -4.09 12.16
CA LYS A 3 -16.17 -3.33 11.63
C LYS A 3 -15.94 -3.68 10.16
N ILE A 4 -15.62 -2.69 9.34
CA ILE A 4 -15.29 -2.85 7.92
C ILE A 4 -13.83 -2.50 7.71
N ILE A 5 -13.12 -3.39 7.06
CA ILE A 5 -11.72 -3.21 6.73
C ILE A 5 -11.58 -3.29 5.20
N ILE A 6 -11.02 -2.25 4.60
CA ILE A 6 -10.85 -2.14 3.15
C ILE A 6 -9.35 -2.09 2.85
N ASN A 7 -8.85 -3.05 2.10
CA ASN A 7 -7.48 -3.07 1.63
C ASN A 7 -7.43 -2.70 0.15
N VAL A 8 -6.65 -1.68 -0.22
CA VAL A 8 -6.54 -1.16 -1.57
C VAL A 8 -5.13 -1.39 -2.12
N GLY A 9 -4.96 -2.47 -2.88
CA GLY A 9 -3.84 -2.66 -3.79
C GLY A 9 -4.01 -1.78 -5.03
N ARG A 10 -2.91 -1.32 -5.64
CA ARG A 10 -3.01 -0.40 -6.79
C ARG A 10 -1.75 -0.34 -7.61
N GLN A 11 -1.93 -0.18 -8.91
CA GLN A 11 -0.86 0.20 -9.83
C GLN A 11 -0.47 1.67 -9.67
N ILE A 12 0.76 2.01 -10.05
CA ILE A 12 1.22 3.41 -10.05
C ILE A 12 0.50 4.19 -11.14
N GLY A 13 -0.02 5.36 -10.78
CA GLY A 13 -0.76 6.22 -11.72
C GLY A 13 -2.23 5.82 -11.93
N SER A 14 -2.73 4.75 -11.29
CA SER A 14 -4.14 4.32 -11.40
C SER A 14 -5.14 5.17 -10.58
N GLY A 15 -4.68 6.13 -9.80
CA GLY A 15 -5.56 6.88 -8.89
C GLY A 15 -5.99 6.12 -7.63
N GLY A 16 -5.51 4.89 -7.43
CA GLY A 16 -5.96 4.04 -6.33
C GLY A 16 -5.72 4.61 -4.94
N HIS A 17 -4.74 5.52 -4.74
CA HIS A 17 -4.58 6.23 -3.47
C HIS A 17 -5.72 7.21 -3.22
N ILE A 18 -6.06 8.02 -4.22
CA ILE A 18 -7.17 8.98 -4.13
C ILE A 18 -8.51 8.25 -3.93
N ILE A 19 -8.70 7.11 -4.61
CA ILE A 19 -9.89 6.27 -4.41
C ILE A 19 -9.95 5.77 -2.96
N ALA A 20 -8.82 5.33 -2.39
CA ALA A 20 -8.78 4.87 -1.00
C ALA A 20 -9.13 5.98 0.00
N GLU A 21 -8.65 7.21 -0.21
CA GLU A 21 -8.99 8.38 0.60
C GLU A 21 -10.49 8.70 0.51
N LYS A 22 -11.07 8.70 -0.69
CA LYS A 22 -12.52 8.91 -0.90
C LYS A 22 -13.36 7.83 -0.21
N LEU A 23 -12.95 6.57 -0.29
CA LEU A 23 -13.64 5.49 0.43
C LEU A 23 -13.55 5.69 1.94
N ALA A 24 -12.42 6.15 2.45
CA ALA A 24 -12.28 6.46 3.87
C ALA A 24 -13.21 7.60 4.32
N GLU A 25 -13.35 8.64 3.49
CA GLU A 25 -14.31 9.74 3.71
C GLU A 25 -15.76 9.21 3.69
N ASP A 26 -16.13 8.45 2.66
CA ASP A 26 -17.50 7.91 2.47
C ASP A 26 -17.96 7.02 3.62
N PHE A 27 -17.04 6.29 4.24
CA PHE A 27 -17.33 5.38 5.35
C PHE A 27 -16.92 5.95 6.73
N GLY A 28 -16.53 7.21 6.78
CA GLY A 28 -16.17 7.92 8.04
C GLY A 28 -15.05 7.21 8.80
N CYS A 29 -14.05 6.70 8.09
CA CYS A 29 -12.95 5.94 8.68
C CYS A 29 -11.57 6.50 8.29
N LYS A 30 -10.53 6.00 8.95
CA LYS A 30 -9.16 6.46 8.73
C LYS A 30 -8.53 5.71 7.56
N CYS A 31 -7.83 6.44 6.68
CA CYS A 31 -7.01 5.87 5.62
C CYS A 31 -5.57 5.73 6.11
N TYR A 32 -5.04 4.52 6.06
CA TYR A 32 -3.68 4.20 6.47
C TYR A 32 -2.82 3.91 5.25
N ASP A 33 -1.99 4.83 4.89
CA ASP A 33 -0.95 4.65 3.88
C ASP A 33 0.40 4.24 4.50
N ARG A 34 1.44 4.23 3.67
CA ARG A 34 2.80 3.91 4.11
C ARG A 34 3.30 4.83 5.23
N GLU A 35 3.06 6.12 5.10
CA GLU A 35 3.63 7.12 6.01
C GLU A 35 2.95 7.04 7.37
N LEU A 36 1.64 6.92 7.36
CA LEU A 36 0.85 6.78 8.58
C LEU A 36 1.13 5.46 9.33
N LEU A 37 1.34 4.37 8.60
CA LEU A 37 1.73 3.08 9.21
C LEU A 37 3.13 3.13 9.82
N ASN A 38 4.06 3.82 9.16
CA ASN A 38 5.39 4.02 9.72
C ASN A 38 5.37 4.91 10.97
N LEU A 39 4.52 5.94 10.98
CA LEU A 39 4.33 6.79 12.16
C LEU A 39 3.71 6.00 13.32
N ALA A 40 2.66 5.23 13.06
CA ALA A 40 2.02 4.38 14.06
C ALA A 40 2.98 3.31 14.63
N ALA A 41 3.87 2.78 13.80
CA ALA A 41 4.92 1.87 14.25
C ALA A 41 5.92 2.56 15.19
N LYS A 42 6.29 3.81 14.92
CA LYS A 42 7.16 4.62 15.81
C LYS A 42 6.50 4.93 17.15
N GLU A 43 5.26 5.40 17.12
CA GLU A 43 4.51 5.77 18.34
C GLU A 43 4.22 4.59 19.27
N SER A 44 4.28 3.36 18.76
CA SER A 44 4.06 2.16 19.56
C SER A 44 5.21 1.79 20.50
N GLY A 45 6.30 2.58 20.55
CA GLY A 45 7.48 2.35 21.39
C GLY A 45 8.38 1.22 20.94
N PHE A 46 8.01 0.49 19.88
CA PHE A 46 8.83 -0.56 19.29
C PHE A 46 10.04 -0.01 18.55
N SER A 47 9.94 1.24 18.06
CA SER A 47 10.99 1.83 17.25
C SER A 47 12.23 2.26 18.07
N GLU A 48 12.09 2.71 19.30
CA GLU A 48 13.23 3.15 20.11
C GLU A 48 14.19 2.00 20.40
N LYS A 49 13.70 0.84 20.84
CA LYS A 49 14.54 -0.32 21.12
C LYS A 49 15.22 -0.89 19.87
N PHE A 50 14.57 -0.80 18.72
CA PHE A 50 15.13 -1.25 17.44
C PHE A 50 16.19 -0.27 16.92
N PHE A 51 15.99 1.02 17.11
CA PHE A 51 16.93 2.07 16.70
C PHE A 51 18.13 2.20 17.63
N GLU A 52 17.98 1.93 18.92
CA GLU A 52 19.08 1.89 19.90
C GLU A 52 20.06 0.76 19.65
N GLN A 53 19.59 -0.38 19.13
CA GLN A 53 20.44 -1.53 18.83
C GLN A 53 21.19 -1.43 17.49
N ASN A 54 20.82 -0.49 16.61
CA ASN A 54 21.36 -0.38 15.25
C ASN A 54 21.76 1.06 14.91
N ASP A 55 22.67 1.64 15.67
CA ASP A 55 23.15 3.05 15.48
C ASP A 55 23.75 3.30 14.08
N GLU A 56 24.30 2.28 13.44
CA GLU A 56 24.83 2.34 12.06
C GLU A 56 23.74 2.48 10.98
N GLN A 57 22.47 2.18 11.29
CA GLN A 57 21.37 2.19 10.33
C GLN A 57 20.57 3.50 10.28
N LYS A 58 20.93 4.51 11.08
CA LYS A 58 20.31 5.86 11.01
C LYS A 58 20.35 6.48 9.60
N GLY A 59 21.41 6.18 8.83
CA GLY A 59 21.54 6.60 7.43
C GLY A 59 20.54 5.92 6.48
N PHE A 60 20.27 4.64 6.68
CA PHE A 60 19.36 3.86 5.85
C PHE A 60 17.90 4.27 6.05
N PHE A 61 17.48 4.48 7.30
CA PHE A 61 16.13 4.95 7.61
C PHE A 61 15.89 6.40 7.17
N LYS A 62 16.89 7.27 7.26
CA LYS A 62 16.83 8.64 6.70
C LYS A 62 16.65 8.62 5.18
N SER A 63 17.25 7.65 4.49
CA SER A 63 17.09 7.41 3.06
C SER A 63 15.70 6.83 2.70
N LEU A 64 15.10 6.02 3.56
CA LEU A 64 13.73 5.52 3.39
C LEU A 64 12.66 6.61 3.56
N PHE A 65 12.97 7.66 4.35
CA PHE A 65 12.05 8.77 4.63
C PHE A 65 12.22 9.95 3.67
N HIS A 66 13.41 10.13 3.11
CA HIS A 66 13.70 11.17 2.11
C HIS A 66 14.03 10.52 0.77
N THR A 67 13.05 10.55 -0.13
CA THR A 67 13.21 10.49 -1.59
C THR A 67 14.04 9.36 -2.19
N HIS A 68 13.53 8.82 -3.28
CA HIS A 68 14.30 8.19 -4.36
C HIS A 68 15.39 7.22 -3.92
N LEU A 69 15.03 5.94 -3.75
CA LEU A 69 16.03 4.90 -3.77
C LEU A 69 16.68 4.88 -5.18
N PRO A 70 17.95 5.27 -5.33
CA PRO A 70 18.73 4.74 -6.42
C PRO A 70 18.88 3.25 -6.13
N PHE A 71 18.69 2.44 -7.14
CA PHE A 71 18.98 1.04 -7.19
C PHE A 71 20.33 0.74 -6.51
N LEU A 72 20.31 -0.02 -5.43
CA LEU A 72 21.50 -0.61 -4.87
C LEU A 72 21.92 -1.79 -5.75
N SER A 73 22.80 -1.49 -6.72
CA SER A 73 23.77 -2.43 -7.22
C SER A 73 24.86 -2.53 -6.13
N ASP A 74 24.97 -3.61 -5.45
CA ASP A 74 26.13 -4.40 -5.11
C ASP A 74 25.99 -5.20 -3.79
N ASN A 75 26.09 -6.49 -3.92
CA ASN A 75 26.73 -7.50 -3.07
C ASN A 75 26.82 -7.29 -1.54
N ASN A 76 25.71 -7.12 -0.82
CA ASN A 76 25.65 -7.40 0.62
C ASN A 76 24.25 -7.86 1.04
N PHE A 77 23.79 -8.97 0.47
CA PHE A 77 22.47 -9.55 0.76
C PHE A 77 22.33 -10.11 2.18
N TYR A 78 23.40 -10.36 2.89
CA TYR A 78 23.37 -11.09 4.16
C TYR A 78 23.26 -10.23 5.43
N HIS A 79 23.35 -8.90 5.37
CA HIS A 79 23.24 -8.03 6.55
C HIS A 79 21.91 -7.28 6.67
N ASN A 80 21.04 -7.34 5.66
CA ASN A 80 19.78 -6.56 5.61
C ASN A 80 18.52 -7.35 6.01
N ASP A 81 18.57 -8.67 6.11
CA ASP A 81 17.39 -9.49 6.36
C ASP A 81 16.72 -9.20 7.72
N PHE A 82 17.49 -9.06 8.77
CA PHE A 82 16.95 -8.75 10.10
C PHE A 82 16.26 -7.37 10.18
N SER A 83 16.68 -6.40 9.38
CA SER A 83 16.08 -5.06 9.38
C SER A 83 14.80 -4.99 8.57
N GLN A 84 14.68 -5.74 7.46
CA GLN A 84 13.48 -5.77 6.63
C GLN A 84 12.37 -6.60 7.26
N GLU A 85 12.70 -7.76 7.83
CA GLU A 85 11.74 -8.58 8.57
C GLU A 85 11.22 -7.88 9.82
N GLY A 86 12.11 -7.21 10.56
CA GLY A 86 11.72 -6.38 11.70
C GLY A 86 10.74 -5.29 11.30
N LEU A 87 11.02 -4.53 10.24
CA LEU A 87 10.14 -3.50 9.72
C LEU A 87 8.79 -4.07 9.25
N TYR A 88 8.81 -5.21 8.57
CA TYR A 88 7.58 -5.90 8.16
C TYR A 88 6.72 -6.29 9.36
N LYS A 89 7.33 -6.83 10.39
CA LYS A 89 6.64 -7.19 11.63
C LYS A 89 6.01 -5.97 12.30
N PHE A 90 6.73 -4.87 12.44
CA PHE A 90 6.20 -3.62 13.01
C PHE A 90 5.03 -3.06 12.20
N GLN A 91 5.14 -3.03 10.87
CA GLN A 91 4.04 -2.62 10.02
C GLN A 91 2.84 -3.55 10.16
N SER A 92 3.06 -4.85 10.25
CA SER A 92 2.00 -5.84 10.43
C SER A 92 1.27 -5.65 11.77
N ASP A 93 2.02 -5.39 12.85
CA ASP A 93 1.45 -5.13 14.17
C ASP A 93 0.66 -3.81 14.21
N ALA A 94 1.16 -2.76 13.53
CA ALA A 94 0.46 -1.49 13.37
C ALA A 94 -0.84 -1.65 12.56
N ILE A 95 -0.82 -2.45 11.49
CA ILE A 95 -2.02 -2.77 10.68
C ILE A 95 -3.06 -3.48 11.55
N LYS A 96 -2.67 -4.51 12.30
CA LYS A 96 -3.58 -5.24 13.18
C LYS A 96 -4.16 -4.34 14.26
N LYS A 97 -3.33 -3.54 14.92
CA LYS A 97 -3.76 -2.58 15.95
C LYS A 97 -4.76 -1.56 15.40
N ALA A 98 -4.53 -1.03 14.19
CA ALA A 98 -5.46 -0.12 13.54
C ALA A 98 -6.79 -0.81 13.18
N ALA A 99 -6.74 -2.04 12.66
CA ALA A 99 -7.92 -2.84 12.35
C ALA A 99 -8.75 -3.18 13.60
N ASP A 100 -8.10 -3.37 14.75
CA ASP A 100 -8.78 -3.64 16.02
C ASP A 100 -9.49 -2.40 16.59
N GLN A 101 -9.09 -1.19 16.20
CA GLN A 101 -9.67 0.06 16.69
C GLN A 101 -11.01 0.44 16.02
N GLY A 102 -11.26 0.02 14.78
CA GLY A 102 -12.50 0.39 14.07
C GLY A 102 -12.45 0.16 12.57
N ASN A 103 -13.37 0.85 11.88
CA ASN A 103 -13.36 0.89 10.41
C ASN A 103 -12.09 1.54 9.89
N CYS A 104 -11.51 0.97 8.85
CA CYS A 104 -10.26 1.49 8.29
C CYS A 104 -10.06 1.11 6.82
N VAL A 105 -9.30 1.94 6.13
CA VAL A 105 -8.81 1.69 4.77
C VAL A 105 -7.29 1.61 4.81
N PHE A 106 -6.73 0.54 4.27
CA PHE A 106 -5.28 0.36 4.14
C PHE A 106 -4.85 0.46 2.68
N VAL A 107 -3.72 1.12 2.42
CA VAL A 107 -3.20 1.32 1.07
C VAL A 107 -1.91 0.53 0.86
N GLY A 108 -2.04 -0.69 0.33
CA GLY A 108 -0.93 -1.61 0.09
C GLY A 108 -0.37 -2.25 1.38
N ARG A 109 0.96 -2.43 1.43
CA ARG A 109 1.68 -2.98 2.60
C ARG A 109 1.27 -4.40 3.00
N THR A 110 0.84 -5.19 2.03
CA THR A 110 0.37 -6.57 2.28
C THR A 110 -0.73 -6.65 3.34
N ALA A 111 -1.51 -5.56 3.54
CA ALA A 111 -2.55 -5.51 4.56
C ALA A 111 -3.61 -6.60 4.34
N ASP A 112 -3.89 -6.95 3.09
CA ASP A 112 -4.74 -8.06 2.68
C ASP A 112 -4.24 -9.42 3.23
N TYR A 113 -2.94 -9.62 3.26
CA TYR A 113 -2.32 -10.84 3.81
C TYR A 113 -2.20 -10.78 5.34
N VAL A 114 -1.81 -9.64 5.89
CA VAL A 114 -1.72 -9.43 7.34
C VAL A 114 -3.07 -9.66 8.02
N LEU A 115 -4.16 -9.24 7.37
CA LEU A 115 -5.53 -9.31 7.90
C LEU A 115 -6.36 -10.47 7.32
N ARG A 116 -5.73 -11.47 6.71
CA ARG A 116 -6.41 -12.60 6.06
C ARG A 116 -7.33 -13.41 6.98
N ASP A 117 -7.04 -13.41 8.27
CA ASP A 117 -7.82 -14.13 9.29
C ASP A 117 -8.91 -13.25 9.94
N TYR A 118 -8.98 -11.94 9.55
CA TYR A 118 -9.99 -11.01 10.04
C TYR A 118 -11.31 -11.17 9.28
N LYS A 119 -12.41 -11.01 10.01
CA LYS A 119 -13.75 -10.96 9.41
C LYS A 119 -14.03 -9.57 8.82
N ASN A 120 -14.96 -9.51 7.86
CA ASN A 120 -15.39 -8.25 7.22
C ASN A 120 -14.25 -7.45 6.56
N VAL A 121 -13.34 -8.15 5.94
CA VAL A 121 -12.27 -7.59 5.10
C VAL A 121 -12.71 -7.60 3.64
N LEU A 122 -12.38 -6.54 2.92
CA LEU A 122 -12.53 -6.44 1.48
C LEU A 122 -11.18 -6.05 0.86
N ASN A 123 -10.71 -6.89 -0.05
CA ASN A 123 -9.46 -6.69 -0.77
C ASN A 123 -9.74 -6.21 -2.19
N ILE A 124 -9.30 -5.01 -2.54
CA ILE A 124 -9.53 -4.37 -3.84
C ILE A 124 -8.20 -4.14 -4.53
N PHE A 125 -8.16 -4.32 -5.85
CA PHE A 125 -7.02 -3.92 -6.65
C PHE A 125 -7.42 -2.93 -7.75
N ILE A 126 -6.77 -1.76 -7.79
CA ILE A 126 -7.05 -0.70 -8.76
C ILE A 126 -5.97 -0.71 -9.84
N THR A 127 -6.41 -0.96 -11.07
CA THR A 127 -5.59 -0.86 -12.28
C THR A 127 -5.95 0.40 -13.07
N ALA A 128 -5.19 0.71 -14.11
CA ALA A 128 -5.56 1.67 -15.16
C ALA A 128 -4.74 1.38 -16.43
N ASN A 129 -5.23 1.89 -17.56
CA ASN A 129 -4.52 1.80 -18.84
C ASN A 129 -3.16 2.47 -18.73
N ILE A 130 -2.14 1.87 -19.33
CA ILE A 130 -0.76 2.33 -19.20
C ILE A 130 -0.57 3.79 -19.64
N ASP A 131 -1.28 4.24 -20.69
CA ASP A 131 -1.18 5.62 -21.16
C ASP A 131 -1.74 6.64 -20.17
N ASP A 132 -2.83 6.32 -19.49
CA ASP A 132 -3.42 7.17 -18.46
C ASP A 132 -2.53 7.21 -17.21
N ARG A 133 -1.94 6.09 -16.85
CA ARG A 133 -0.97 5.99 -15.76
C ARG A 133 0.27 6.83 -16.04
N ILE A 134 0.82 6.76 -17.27
CA ILE A 134 1.94 7.59 -17.71
C ILE A 134 1.57 9.07 -17.62
N LYS A 135 0.40 9.48 -18.17
CA LYS A 135 -0.07 10.87 -18.08
C LYS A 135 -0.14 11.35 -16.63
N ALA A 136 -0.71 10.53 -15.74
CA ALA A 136 -0.82 10.87 -14.33
C ALA A 136 0.54 11.02 -13.64
N VAL A 137 1.50 10.17 -13.96
CA VAL A 137 2.87 10.25 -13.41
C VAL A 137 3.62 11.45 -13.97
N CYS A 138 3.54 11.72 -15.29
CA CYS A 138 4.13 12.92 -15.91
C CYS A 138 3.65 14.19 -15.21
N LYS A 139 2.32 14.33 -15.05
CA LYS A 139 1.72 15.51 -14.40
C LYS A 139 2.16 15.68 -12.95
N ARG A 140 2.22 14.60 -12.19
CA ARG A 140 2.54 14.65 -10.74
C ARG A 140 4.01 14.92 -10.46
N ARG A 141 4.92 14.44 -11.35
CA ARG A 141 6.36 14.47 -11.14
C ARG A 141 7.09 15.48 -12.03
N ASP A 142 6.40 16.09 -12.97
CA ASP A 142 6.98 16.98 -13.98
C ASP A 142 8.10 16.31 -14.78
N ILE A 143 7.83 15.12 -15.32
CA ILE A 143 8.77 14.32 -16.11
C ILE A 143 8.17 13.91 -17.45
N ASP A 144 9.03 13.60 -18.42
CA ASP A 144 8.60 13.13 -19.74
C ASP A 144 8.02 11.72 -19.72
N ARG A 145 7.34 11.33 -20.83
CA ARG A 145 6.65 10.03 -20.96
C ARG A 145 7.57 8.83 -20.86
N ALA A 146 8.79 8.91 -21.39
CA ALA A 146 9.74 7.79 -21.37
C ALA A 146 10.25 7.55 -19.94
N THR A 147 10.58 8.62 -19.24
CA THR A 147 11.00 8.60 -17.83
C THR A 147 9.85 8.11 -16.93
N ALA A 148 8.61 8.57 -17.17
CA ALA A 148 7.43 8.13 -16.43
C ALA A 148 7.17 6.62 -16.62
N ARG A 149 7.32 6.10 -17.84
CA ARG A 149 7.18 4.65 -18.10
C ARG A 149 8.20 3.84 -17.31
N LYS A 150 9.48 4.19 -17.37
CA LYS A 150 10.55 3.51 -16.61
C LYS A 150 10.30 3.57 -15.11
N PHE A 151 9.84 4.73 -14.62
CA PHE A 151 9.46 4.91 -13.23
C PHE A 151 8.34 3.95 -12.81
N ILE A 152 7.29 3.81 -13.62
CA ILE A 152 6.17 2.91 -13.36
C ILE A 152 6.68 1.46 -13.31
N GLU A 153 7.40 1.02 -14.34
CA GLU A 153 7.89 -0.35 -14.47
C GLU A 153 8.76 -0.74 -13.26
N SER A 154 9.78 0.05 -12.94
CA SER A 154 10.68 -0.22 -11.82
C SER A 154 9.97 -0.28 -10.46
N HIS A 155 9.04 0.64 -10.20
CA HIS A 155 8.34 0.67 -8.91
C HIS A 155 7.26 -0.39 -8.79
N GLU A 156 6.68 -0.85 -9.89
CA GLU A 156 5.74 -1.97 -9.88
C GLU A 156 6.46 -3.29 -9.66
N GLU A 157 7.64 -3.47 -10.27
CA GLU A 157 8.49 -4.62 -10.01
C GLU A 157 8.88 -4.70 -8.52
N GLN A 158 9.26 -3.57 -7.91
CA GLN A 158 9.55 -3.52 -6.47
C GLN A 158 8.33 -3.87 -5.61
N ARG A 159 7.14 -3.38 -5.97
CA ARG A 159 5.90 -3.74 -5.25
C ARG A 159 5.53 -5.20 -5.41
N ALA A 160 5.66 -5.73 -6.62
CA ALA A 160 5.39 -7.13 -6.90
C ALA A 160 6.37 -8.02 -6.11
N SER A 161 7.68 -7.74 -6.19
CA SER A 161 8.69 -8.50 -5.45
C SER A 161 8.44 -8.49 -3.93
N TYR A 162 8.13 -7.32 -3.36
CA TYR A 162 7.79 -7.18 -1.95
C TYR A 162 6.53 -7.99 -1.58
N TYR A 163 5.46 -7.85 -2.38
CA TYR A 163 4.20 -8.54 -2.12
C TYR A 163 4.36 -10.05 -2.26
N ASP A 164 4.96 -10.51 -3.37
CA ASP A 164 5.15 -11.92 -3.68
C ASP A 164 6.01 -12.60 -2.59
N TYR A 165 7.07 -11.93 -2.12
CA TYR A 165 7.96 -12.43 -1.07
C TYR A 165 7.23 -12.67 0.26
N TYR A 166 6.50 -11.66 0.76
CA TYR A 166 5.85 -11.76 2.07
C TYR A 166 4.54 -12.55 2.07
N THR A 167 3.87 -12.65 0.94
CA THR A 167 2.53 -13.27 0.87
C THR A 167 2.51 -14.64 0.23
N GLY A 168 3.51 -14.96 -0.57
CA GLY A 168 3.51 -16.14 -1.44
C GLY A 168 2.48 -16.09 -2.57
N LYS A 169 1.80 -14.94 -2.74
CA LYS A 169 0.80 -14.68 -3.80
C LYS A 169 1.41 -13.83 -4.89
N LYS A 170 0.66 -13.61 -5.98
CA LYS A 170 1.06 -12.74 -7.08
C LYS A 170 0.40 -11.36 -6.97
N TRP A 171 1.21 -10.32 -6.95
CA TRP A 171 0.73 -8.95 -6.89
C TRP A 171 -0.12 -8.58 -8.11
N GLY A 172 -1.31 -8.02 -7.86
CA GLY A 172 -2.25 -7.64 -8.92
C GLY A 172 -2.96 -8.80 -9.62
N HIS A 173 -2.73 -10.04 -9.22
CA HIS A 173 -3.43 -11.19 -9.77
C HIS A 173 -4.85 -11.26 -9.21
N SER A 174 -5.84 -11.41 -10.08
CA SER A 174 -7.26 -11.33 -9.72
C SER A 174 -7.69 -12.27 -8.59
N GLU A 175 -7.08 -13.44 -8.48
CA GLU A 175 -7.37 -14.42 -7.42
C GLU A 175 -6.97 -13.95 -6.01
N SER A 176 -6.14 -12.92 -5.90
CA SER A 176 -5.71 -12.38 -4.63
C SER A 176 -6.64 -11.31 -4.07
N TYR A 177 -7.67 -10.89 -4.83
CA TYR A 177 -8.54 -9.76 -4.48
C TYR A 177 -10.01 -10.10 -4.69
N ASP A 178 -10.88 -9.48 -3.89
CA ASP A 178 -12.34 -9.61 -4.01
C ASP A 178 -12.89 -8.80 -5.20
N LEU A 179 -12.20 -7.70 -5.56
CA LEU A 179 -12.57 -6.82 -6.68
C LEU A 179 -11.31 -6.27 -7.35
N CYS A 180 -11.19 -6.50 -8.66
CA CYS A 180 -10.20 -5.83 -9.51
C CYS A 180 -10.91 -4.90 -10.49
N ILE A 181 -10.53 -3.62 -10.53
CA ILE A 181 -11.20 -2.63 -11.36
C ILE A 181 -10.20 -1.73 -12.10
N ASN A 182 -10.50 -1.45 -13.37
CA ASN A 182 -9.72 -0.53 -14.19
C ASN A 182 -10.36 0.88 -14.13
N SER A 183 -9.70 1.80 -13.45
CA SER A 183 -10.18 3.18 -13.25
C SER A 183 -10.18 4.04 -14.51
N SER A 184 -9.52 3.62 -15.59
CA SER A 184 -9.53 4.37 -16.85
C SER A 184 -10.91 4.44 -17.51
N HIS A 185 -11.78 3.46 -17.25
CA HIS A 185 -13.09 3.40 -17.88
C HIS A 185 -14.10 4.39 -17.28
N LEU A 186 -14.05 4.58 -15.97
CA LEU A 186 -15.00 5.43 -15.25
C LEU A 186 -14.37 6.73 -14.73
N GLY A 187 -13.05 6.82 -14.71
CA GLY A 187 -12.35 7.87 -13.99
C GLY A 187 -12.35 7.61 -12.46
N ILE A 188 -11.59 8.40 -11.74
CA ILE A 188 -11.35 8.19 -10.29
C ILE A 188 -12.66 8.35 -9.50
N GLU A 189 -13.45 9.37 -9.81
CA GLU A 189 -14.67 9.72 -9.09
C GLU A 189 -15.73 8.61 -9.17
N GLU A 190 -16.11 8.23 -10.38
CA GLU A 190 -17.14 7.21 -10.59
C GLU A 190 -16.64 5.81 -10.20
N THR A 191 -15.35 5.54 -10.33
CA THR A 191 -14.76 4.30 -9.81
C THR A 191 -14.91 4.22 -8.28
N SER A 192 -14.67 5.33 -7.57
CA SER A 192 -14.85 5.40 -6.11
C SER A 192 -16.30 5.13 -5.71
N LYS A 193 -17.25 5.77 -6.38
CA LYS A 193 -18.69 5.57 -6.13
C LYS A 193 -19.12 4.14 -6.37
N PHE A 194 -18.70 3.55 -7.48
CA PHE A 194 -18.99 2.15 -7.81
C PHE A 194 -18.46 1.19 -6.72
N ILE A 195 -17.24 1.41 -6.26
CA ILE A 195 -16.65 0.61 -5.18
C ILE A 195 -17.43 0.81 -3.88
N ALA A 196 -17.80 2.04 -3.54
CA ALA A 196 -18.59 2.34 -2.35
C ALA A 196 -19.97 1.63 -2.37
N GLU A 197 -20.65 1.58 -3.51
CA GLU A 197 -21.89 0.81 -3.68
C GLU A 197 -21.64 -0.70 -3.51
N PHE A 198 -20.58 -1.23 -4.08
CA PHE A 198 -20.20 -2.63 -3.89
C PHE A 198 -19.97 -2.96 -2.41
N ILE A 199 -19.25 -2.08 -1.68
CA ILE A 199 -19.01 -2.21 -0.24
C ILE A 199 -20.33 -2.25 0.53
N ARG A 200 -21.24 -1.30 0.26
CA ARG A 200 -22.55 -1.23 0.93
C ARG A 200 -23.36 -2.52 0.70
N LYS A 201 -23.37 -3.03 -0.52
CA LYS A 201 -24.06 -4.30 -0.84
C LYS A 201 -23.41 -5.50 -0.16
N LYS A 202 -22.07 -5.60 -0.16
CA LYS A 202 -21.35 -6.73 0.46
C LYS A 202 -21.57 -6.78 1.97
N PHE A 203 -21.63 -5.66 2.65
CA PHE A 203 -21.72 -5.57 4.10
C PHE A 203 -23.11 -5.23 4.63
N ASN A 204 -24.12 -5.11 3.76
CA ASN A 204 -25.51 -4.75 4.10
C ASN A 204 -25.61 -3.45 4.90
N LEU A 205 -25.01 -2.37 4.35
CA LEU A 205 -24.99 -1.02 4.94
C LEU A 205 -26.07 -0.12 4.35
#